data_c0152e0c8709283c2106054ad45809ad
#
_entry.id   c0152e0c8709283c2106054ad45809ad
#
_cell.length_a   1.000
_cell.length_b   1.000
_cell.length_c   1.000
_cell.angle_alpha   90.00
_cell.angle_beta   90.00
_cell.angle_gamma   90.00
#
_symmetry.space_group_name_H-M   'P 1'
#
loop_
_entity.id
_entity.type
_entity.pdbx_description
1 polymer ?
#
loop_
_entity_poly.entity_id
_entity_poly.type
_entity_poly.pdbx_seq_one_letter_code
_entity_poly.pdbx_strand_id
1 'polypeptide(L)'
;MIRYSIAAKEDLPRIVEIYNQSILTKQSTADVTPVTIEDKLAWFEAHDPKKRPLWIMQEAGVIIGWISLSDFYGRPAYDRTVEISIYIDETYQHRGIGQYAMDFVEKQLPGLGIETVLAFIFDSNQASQRLFEKNGYCLWGATA
;
A
#
# COMPACT_ATOMS: atom_id res chain seq x y z
N MET A 1 15.15 12.63 3.94
CA MET A 1 14.52 12.48 2.60
C MET A 1 14.10 11.04 2.40
N ILE A 2 12.87 10.84 1.97
CA ILE A 2 12.34 9.52 1.71
C ILE A 2 12.78 9.03 0.34
N ARG A 3 13.31 7.81 0.30
CA ARG A 3 13.69 7.15 -0.95
C ARG A 3 12.68 6.05 -1.27
N TYR A 4 12.33 5.93 -2.54
CA TYR A 4 11.40 4.92 -3.04
C TYR A 4 12.17 3.97 -3.96
N SER A 5 12.01 2.68 -3.75
CA SER A 5 12.61 1.67 -4.63
C SER A 5 11.73 0.44 -4.72
N ILE A 6 11.91 -0.33 -5.79
CA ILE A 6 11.20 -1.60 -5.94
C ILE A 6 11.66 -2.54 -4.82
N ALA A 7 10.73 -3.18 -4.15
CA ALA A 7 11.02 -4.11 -3.09
C ALA A 7 11.73 -5.35 -3.62
N ALA A 8 12.79 -5.76 -2.93
CA ALA A 8 13.49 -7.01 -3.21
C ALA A 8 12.99 -8.08 -2.24
N LYS A 9 13.24 -9.34 -2.55
CA LYS A 9 12.81 -10.44 -1.68
C LYS A 9 13.37 -10.32 -0.27
N GLU A 10 14.58 -9.78 -0.13
CA GLU A 10 15.21 -9.55 1.18
C GLU A 10 14.46 -8.51 2.03
N ASP A 11 13.62 -7.69 1.41
CA ASP A 11 12.82 -6.68 2.12
C ASP A 11 11.52 -7.26 2.69
N LEU A 12 11.13 -8.46 2.26
CA LEU A 12 9.86 -9.06 2.65
C LEU A 12 9.68 -9.20 4.16
N PRO A 13 10.69 -9.61 4.94
CA PRO A 13 10.53 -9.68 6.40
C PRO A 13 10.11 -8.34 7.01
N ARG A 14 10.69 -7.24 6.58
CA ARG A 14 10.34 -5.92 7.08
C ARG A 14 8.95 -5.48 6.62
N ILE A 15 8.60 -5.79 5.37
CA ILE A 15 7.27 -5.52 4.84
C ILE A 15 6.20 -6.22 5.67
N VAL A 16 6.43 -7.49 5.99
CA VAL A 16 5.52 -8.28 6.82
C VAL A 16 5.43 -7.72 8.23
N GLU A 17 6.57 -7.31 8.81
CA GLU A 17 6.59 -6.71 10.14
C GLU A 17 5.71 -5.46 10.21
N ILE A 18 5.84 -4.57 9.24
CA ILE A 18 5.05 -3.34 9.18
C ILE A 18 3.56 -3.66 8.99
N TYR A 19 3.25 -4.63 8.14
CA TYR A 19 1.87 -5.07 7.95
C TYR A 19 1.26 -5.60 9.24
N ASN A 20 2.02 -6.41 9.97
CA ASN A 20 1.54 -7.02 11.22
C ASN A 20 1.27 -5.99 12.32
N GLN A 21 1.92 -4.84 12.28
CA GLN A 21 1.60 -3.74 13.20
C GLN A 21 0.14 -3.30 13.04
N SER A 22 -0.37 -3.30 11.80
CA SER A 22 -1.75 -2.89 11.54
C SER A 22 -2.77 -3.91 12.07
N ILE A 23 -2.39 -5.17 12.15
CA ILE A 23 -3.25 -6.21 12.75
C ILE A 23 -3.41 -5.96 14.24
N LEU A 24 -2.33 -5.58 14.91
CA LEU A 24 -2.36 -5.28 16.34
C LEU A 24 -3.25 -4.07 16.65
N THR A 25 -3.29 -3.09 15.76
CA THR A 25 -4.14 -1.91 15.91
C THR A 25 -5.57 -2.14 15.40
N LYS A 26 -5.77 -3.19 14.60
CA LYS A 26 -7.07 -3.56 14.00
C LYS A 26 -7.70 -2.45 13.16
N GLN A 27 -6.89 -1.60 12.56
CA GLN A 27 -7.39 -0.42 11.83
C GLN A 27 -7.21 -0.48 10.31
N SER A 28 -6.32 -1.33 9.81
CA SER A 28 -5.89 -1.23 8.41
C SER A 28 -5.97 -2.52 7.62
N THR A 29 -6.43 -3.61 8.21
CA THR A 29 -6.42 -4.92 7.56
C THR A 29 -7.59 -5.79 8.01
N ALA A 30 -8.00 -6.71 7.14
CA ALA A 30 -9.02 -7.70 7.44
C ALA A 30 -8.47 -8.91 8.22
N ASP A 31 -7.15 -9.08 8.25
CA ASP A 31 -6.53 -10.18 8.99
C ASP A 31 -6.68 -9.96 10.49
N VAL A 32 -6.94 -11.03 11.23
CA VAL A 32 -7.12 -10.99 12.68
C VAL A 32 -5.93 -11.57 13.44
N THR A 33 -5.03 -12.25 12.73
CA THR A 33 -3.80 -12.81 13.31
C THR A 33 -2.62 -12.40 12.46
N PRO A 34 -1.43 -12.23 13.07
CA PRO A 34 -0.23 -11.90 12.30
C PRO A 34 0.04 -12.92 11.21
N VAL A 35 0.53 -12.43 10.07
CA VAL A 35 0.91 -13.27 8.95
C VAL A 35 2.40 -13.58 9.02
N THR A 36 2.81 -14.68 8.39
CA THR A 36 4.23 -15.04 8.28
C THR A 36 4.79 -14.58 6.94
N ILE A 37 6.12 -14.58 6.85
CA ILE A 37 6.79 -14.29 5.57
C ILE A 37 6.32 -15.30 4.51
N GLU A 38 6.21 -16.58 4.88
CA GLU A 38 5.75 -17.62 3.98
C GLU A 38 4.34 -17.38 3.46
N ASP A 39 3.45 -16.89 4.32
CA ASP A 39 2.07 -16.57 3.94
C ASP A 39 2.03 -15.50 2.84
N LYS A 40 3.01 -14.62 2.80
CA LYS A 40 3.04 -13.49 1.88
C LYS A 40 3.96 -13.68 0.68
N LEU A 41 4.62 -14.82 0.57
CA LEU A 41 5.56 -15.05 -0.51
C LEU A 41 4.90 -15.02 -1.89
N ALA A 42 3.76 -15.69 -2.04
CA ALA A 42 3.03 -15.69 -3.31
C ALA A 42 2.52 -14.29 -3.66
N TRP A 43 2.03 -13.54 -2.68
CA TRP A 43 1.62 -12.16 -2.85
C TRP A 43 2.79 -11.31 -3.33
N PHE A 44 3.95 -11.46 -2.72
CA PHE A 44 5.15 -10.74 -3.11
C PHE A 44 5.53 -11.03 -4.56
N GLU A 45 5.55 -12.30 -4.93
CA GLU A 45 5.95 -12.75 -6.26
C GLU A 45 4.95 -12.37 -7.35
N ALA A 46 3.70 -12.08 -6.99
CA ALA A 46 2.69 -11.65 -7.94
C ALA A 46 2.92 -10.20 -8.43
N HIS A 47 3.78 -9.44 -7.77
CA HIS A 47 4.09 -8.08 -8.19
C HIS A 47 5.05 -8.06 -9.37
N ASP A 48 4.75 -7.20 -10.35
CA ASP A 48 5.60 -6.95 -11.51
C ASP A 48 5.98 -5.47 -11.49
N PRO A 49 7.28 -5.13 -11.38
CA PRO A 49 7.71 -3.72 -11.34
C PRO A 49 7.23 -2.87 -12.50
N LYS A 50 6.97 -3.49 -13.65
CA LYS A 50 6.53 -2.78 -14.85
C LYS A 50 5.02 -2.59 -14.93
N LYS A 51 4.27 -3.31 -14.13
CA LYS A 51 2.81 -3.31 -14.23
C LYS A 51 2.11 -3.12 -12.89
N ARG A 52 2.54 -3.86 -11.88
CA ARG A 52 1.96 -3.86 -10.54
C ARG A 52 3.10 -3.84 -9.53
N PRO A 53 3.72 -2.67 -9.33
CA PRO A 53 4.90 -2.59 -8.48
C PRO A 53 4.58 -2.68 -6.99
N LEU A 54 5.59 -3.12 -6.26
CA LEU A 54 5.64 -3.05 -4.81
C LEU A 54 6.87 -2.21 -4.47
N TRP A 55 6.66 -1.08 -3.83
CA TRP A 55 7.76 -0.17 -3.45
C TRP A 55 7.97 -0.18 -1.96
N ILE A 56 9.23 -0.02 -1.57
CA ILE A 56 9.56 0.30 -0.18
C ILE A 56 9.90 1.79 -0.08
N MET A 57 9.61 2.36 1.07
CA MET A 57 9.99 3.73 1.43
C MET A 57 11.07 3.64 2.49
N GLN A 58 12.19 4.32 2.26
CA GLN A 58 13.32 4.33 3.19
C GLN A 58 13.67 5.75 3.59
N GLU A 59 14.07 5.90 4.85
CA GLU A 59 14.63 7.13 5.36
C GLU A 59 15.89 6.77 6.14
N ALA A 60 17.02 7.40 5.78
CA ALA A 60 18.30 7.11 6.40
C ALA A 60 18.68 5.62 6.41
N GLY A 61 18.32 4.91 5.32
CA GLY A 61 18.61 3.48 5.18
C GLY A 61 17.65 2.54 5.89
N VAL A 62 16.62 3.07 6.55
CA VAL A 62 15.61 2.27 7.27
C VAL A 62 14.32 2.23 6.48
N ILE A 63 13.76 1.04 6.30
CA ILE A 63 12.45 0.90 5.67
C ILE A 63 11.39 1.37 6.65
N ILE A 64 10.66 2.43 6.27
CA ILE A 64 9.63 3.04 7.11
C ILE A 64 8.22 2.77 6.63
N GLY A 65 8.07 2.17 5.47
CA GLY A 65 6.76 1.85 4.92
C GLY A 65 6.87 1.18 3.57
N TRP A 66 5.72 0.81 3.01
CA TRP A 66 5.67 0.22 1.68
C TRP A 66 4.35 0.56 0.99
N ILE A 67 4.37 0.48 -0.34
CA ILE A 67 3.23 0.79 -1.20
C ILE A 67 3.08 -0.36 -2.20
N SER A 68 1.86 -0.89 -2.30
CA SER A 68 1.56 -1.95 -3.27
C SER A 68 0.46 -1.50 -4.21
N LEU A 69 0.65 -1.77 -5.50
CA LEU A 69 -0.42 -1.72 -6.49
C LEU A 69 -0.70 -3.15 -6.91
N SER A 70 -1.94 -3.58 -6.80
CA SER A 70 -2.36 -4.93 -7.15
C SER A 70 -3.55 -4.92 -8.09
N ASP A 71 -3.75 -6.03 -8.78
CA ASP A 71 -4.87 -6.16 -9.72
C ASP A 71 -6.19 -6.06 -9.01
N PHE A 72 -7.15 -5.38 -9.65
CA PHE A 72 -8.52 -5.38 -9.21
C PHE A 72 -9.24 -6.52 -9.95
N TYR A 73 -9.57 -7.59 -9.23
CA TYR A 73 -10.22 -8.81 -9.74
C TYR A 73 -9.45 -9.58 -10.82
N GLY A 74 -8.26 -9.16 -11.22
CA GLY A 74 -7.44 -9.88 -12.18
C GLY A 74 -8.05 -10.09 -13.57
N ARG A 75 -9.05 -9.31 -13.95
CA ARG A 75 -9.70 -9.43 -15.27
C ARG A 75 -9.13 -8.44 -16.26
N PRO A 76 -8.98 -8.80 -17.55
CA PRO A 76 -8.48 -7.87 -18.57
C PRO A 76 -9.26 -6.57 -18.66
N ALA A 77 -10.58 -6.60 -18.39
CA ALA A 77 -11.42 -5.40 -18.40
C ALA A 77 -10.98 -4.38 -17.33
N TYR A 78 -10.26 -4.82 -16.29
CA TYR A 78 -9.78 -3.97 -15.21
C TYR A 78 -8.27 -3.77 -15.25
N ASP A 79 -7.65 -3.96 -16.42
CA ASP A 79 -6.20 -3.87 -16.56
C ASP A 79 -5.64 -2.48 -16.23
N ARG A 80 -6.47 -1.44 -16.31
CA ARG A 80 -6.10 -0.06 -15.98
C ARG A 80 -6.61 0.38 -14.61
N THR A 81 -7.15 -0.56 -13.84
CA THR A 81 -7.65 -0.32 -12.50
C THR A 81 -6.83 -1.11 -11.50
N VAL A 82 -6.36 -0.44 -10.45
CA VAL A 82 -5.55 -1.08 -9.42
C VAL A 82 -6.13 -0.80 -8.05
N GLU A 83 -5.80 -1.69 -7.11
CA GLU A 83 -6.01 -1.46 -5.70
C GLU A 83 -4.68 -1.01 -5.11
N ILE A 84 -4.71 0.09 -4.36
CA ILE A 84 -3.54 0.61 -3.67
C ILE A 84 -3.56 0.23 -2.19
N SER A 85 -2.40 -0.15 -1.67
CA SER A 85 -2.20 -0.38 -0.24
C SER A 85 -0.98 0.41 0.20
N ILE A 86 -1.11 1.16 1.29
CA ILE A 86 -0.02 1.93 1.88
C ILE A 86 0.05 1.56 3.35
N TYR A 87 1.23 1.11 3.79
CA TYR A 87 1.47 0.76 5.19
C TYR A 87 2.72 1.48 5.68
N ILE A 88 2.62 2.14 6.81
CA ILE A 88 3.69 2.94 7.40
C ILE A 88 3.98 2.40 8.79
N ASP A 89 5.28 2.25 9.10
CA ASP A 89 5.73 1.83 10.42
C ASP A 89 5.11 2.73 11.50
N GLU A 90 4.63 2.14 12.57
CA GLU A 90 3.90 2.86 13.62
C GLU A 90 4.71 3.98 14.26
N THR A 91 6.05 3.85 14.31
CA THR A 91 6.90 4.89 14.88
C THR A 91 7.04 6.10 13.96
N TYR A 92 6.62 5.97 12.70
CA TYR A 92 6.71 7.04 11.70
C TYR A 92 5.35 7.60 11.32
N GLN A 93 4.28 7.17 11.97
CA GLN A 93 2.95 7.71 11.71
C GLN A 93 2.84 9.16 12.21
N HIS A 94 1.87 9.90 11.66
CA HIS A 94 1.61 11.31 12.00
C HIS A 94 2.74 12.26 11.61
N ARG A 95 3.57 11.88 10.63
CA ARG A 95 4.65 12.72 10.09
C ARG A 95 4.42 13.13 8.64
N GLY A 96 3.20 12.93 8.13
CA GLY A 96 2.89 13.26 6.74
C GLY A 96 3.43 12.30 5.70
N ILE A 97 3.92 11.13 6.11
CA ILE A 97 4.53 10.16 5.18
C ILE A 97 3.50 9.60 4.21
N GLY A 98 2.25 9.43 4.65
CA GLY A 98 1.17 9.00 3.76
C GLY A 98 1.00 9.93 2.57
N GLN A 99 1.12 11.23 2.77
CA GLN A 99 1.02 12.20 1.69
C GLN A 99 2.19 12.08 0.72
N TYR A 100 3.40 11.88 1.24
CA TYR A 100 4.57 11.61 0.38
C TYR A 100 4.34 10.37 -0.48
N ALA A 101 3.78 9.32 0.10
CA ALA A 101 3.47 8.10 -0.65
C ALA A 101 2.45 8.37 -1.75
N MET A 102 1.39 9.10 -1.45
CA MET A 102 0.37 9.45 -2.44
C MET A 102 0.96 10.27 -3.59
N ASP A 103 1.79 11.27 -3.28
CA ASP A 103 2.42 12.11 -4.29
C ASP A 103 3.34 11.29 -5.20
N PHE A 104 4.08 10.36 -4.62
CA PHE A 104 4.94 9.48 -5.40
C PHE A 104 4.14 8.60 -6.36
N VAL A 105 3.09 7.94 -5.85
CA VAL A 105 2.26 7.04 -6.67
C VAL A 105 1.63 7.80 -7.83
N GLU A 106 1.08 8.98 -7.58
CA GLU A 106 0.43 9.78 -8.62
C GLU A 106 1.35 10.00 -9.82
N LYS A 107 2.62 10.24 -9.56
CA LYS A 107 3.62 10.44 -10.62
C LYS A 107 3.92 9.17 -11.41
N GLN A 108 3.70 8.01 -10.82
CA GLN A 108 3.99 6.72 -11.45
C GLN A 108 2.84 6.22 -12.32
N LEU A 109 1.61 6.62 -12.04
CA LEU A 109 0.43 6.06 -12.69
C LEU A 109 0.43 6.17 -14.22
N PRO A 110 0.78 7.32 -14.82
CA PRO A 110 0.79 7.41 -16.29
C PRO A 110 1.75 6.43 -16.96
N GLY A 111 2.95 6.28 -16.39
CA GLY A 111 3.95 5.35 -16.92
C GLY A 111 3.55 3.89 -16.80
N LEU A 112 2.65 3.57 -15.86
CA LEU A 112 2.14 2.22 -15.65
C LEU A 112 0.84 1.96 -16.43
N GLY A 113 0.30 2.96 -17.12
CA GLY A 113 -0.95 2.82 -17.86
C GLY A 113 -2.18 2.69 -16.96
N ILE A 114 -2.11 3.19 -15.74
CA ILE A 114 -3.21 3.09 -14.77
C ILE A 114 -4.10 4.32 -14.87
N GLU A 115 -5.41 4.09 -14.95
CA GLU A 115 -6.41 5.16 -15.03
C GLU A 115 -7.23 5.29 -13.75
N THR A 116 -7.42 4.19 -13.03
CA THR A 116 -8.29 4.18 -11.84
C THR A 116 -7.58 3.50 -10.69
N VAL A 117 -7.61 4.15 -9.53
CA VAL A 117 -7.03 3.62 -8.30
C VAL A 117 -8.14 3.49 -7.26
N LEU A 118 -8.26 2.29 -6.69
CA LEU A 118 -9.21 1.99 -5.63
C LEU A 118 -8.47 1.71 -4.34
N ALA A 119 -9.05 2.14 -3.22
CA ALA A 119 -8.52 1.86 -1.90
C ALA A 119 -9.62 1.28 -1.02
N PHE A 120 -9.32 0.18 -0.35
CA PHE A 120 -10.23 -0.42 0.62
C PHE A 120 -9.81 0.02 2.01
N ILE A 121 -10.69 0.76 2.68
CA ILE A 121 -10.39 1.39 3.96
C ILE A 121 -11.51 1.06 4.93
N PHE A 122 -11.15 0.58 6.14
CA PHE A 122 -12.16 0.35 7.17
C PHE A 122 -12.76 1.67 7.67
N ASP A 123 -14.05 1.66 8.01
CA ASP A 123 -14.73 2.83 8.56
C ASP A 123 -14.03 3.36 9.81
N SER A 124 -13.42 2.49 10.60
CA SER A 124 -12.69 2.87 11.80
C SER A 124 -11.37 3.60 11.51
N ASN A 125 -10.85 3.50 10.29
CA ASN A 125 -9.59 4.13 9.92
C ASN A 125 -9.81 5.52 9.34
N GLN A 126 -10.16 6.46 10.19
CA GLN A 126 -10.48 7.83 9.77
C GLN A 126 -9.26 8.57 9.21
N ALA A 127 -8.07 8.28 9.70
CA ALA A 127 -6.85 8.92 9.21
C ALA A 127 -6.60 8.58 7.74
N SER A 128 -6.78 7.31 7.35
CA SER A 128 -6.65 6.90 5.95
C SER A 128 -7.76 7.50 5.09
N GLN A 129 -8.99 7.53 5.59
CA GLN A 129 -10.09 8.14 4.86
C GLN A 129 -9.79 9.60 4.54
N ARG A 130 -9.33 10.37 5.52
CA ARG A 130 -8.97 11.76 5.32
C ARG A 130 -7.84 11.94 4.32
N LEU A 131 -6.83 11.07 4.38
CA LEU A 131 -5.71 11.09 3.45
C LEU A 131 -6.19 10.92 2.01
N PHE A 132 -6.99 9.88 1.77
CA PHE A 132 -7.47 9.59 0.42
C PHE A 132 -8.45 10.66 -0.09
N GLU A 133 -9.36 11.14 0.76
CA GLU A 133 -10.27 12.23 0.39
C GLU A 133 -9.52 13.50 0.02
N LYS A 134 -8.50 13.85 0.79
CA LYS A 134 -7.64 15.00 0.52
C LYS A 134 -6.97 14.90 -0.85
N ASN A 135 -6.72 13.70 -1.31
CA ASN A 135 -6.07 13.44 -2.59
C ASN A 135 -7.06 13.17 -3.73
N GLY A 136 -8.31 13.53 -3.54
CA GLY A 136 -9.31 13.47 -4.59
C GLY A 136 -10.09 12.17 -4.69
N TYR A 137 -9.90 11.26 -3.76
CA TYR A 137 -10.67 10.01 -3.73
C TYR A 137 -12.07 10.27 -3.20
N CYS A 138 -13.05 9.63 -3.82
CA CYS A 138 -14.44 9.73 -3.41
C CYS A 138 -14.91 8.43 -2.80
N LEU A 139 -15.78 8.50 -1.81
CA LEU A 139 -16.43 7.32 -1.27
C LEU A 139 -17.32 6.72 -2.36
N TRP A 140 -17.01 5.49 -2.76
CA TRP A 140 -17.74 4.80 -3.81
C TRP A 140 -18.78 3.83 -3.27
N GLY A 141 -18.49 3.23 -2.12
CA GLY A 141 -19.40 2.35 -1.42
C GLY A 141 -18.90 2.13 -0.01
N ALA A 142 -19.82 1.94 0.93
CA ALA A 142 -19.48 1.63 2.30
C ALA A 142 -19.81 0.17 2.57
N THR A 143 -18.81 -0.60 3.01
CA THR A 143 -19.00 -1.96 3.49
C THR A 143 -18.74 -1.98 4.98
N ALA A 144 -19.61 -2.65 5.68
CA ALA A 144 -19.46 -2.77 7.12
C ALA A 144 -18.26 -3.68 7.47
#